data_ce6f22c07d3a68cf6638d55903b0bd07
#
_entry.id   ce6f22c07d3a68cf6638d55903b0bd07
#
_cell.length_a   1.000
_cell.length_b   1.000
_cell.length_c   1.000
_cell.angle_alpha   90.00
_cell.angle_beta   90.00
_cell.angle_gamma   90.00
#
_symmetry.space_group_name_H-M   'P 1'
#
loop_
_entity.id
_entity.type
_entity.pdbx_description
1 polymer ?
#
loop_
_entity_poly.entity_id
_entity_poly.type
_entity_poly.pdbx_seq_one_letter_code
_entity_poly.pdbx_strand_id
1 'polypeptide(L)'
;MFEIRSYHYDPDQFEAYREWAVDEAVPFLKANLDIVGFWIDNGDAPEFNGKTPMDLPLGAANVTWIIRWESMEARTAFHKEVFGGEQWRSVWGKHPDPEGYFQSEARFTTAY
;
A
#
# COMPACT_ATOMS: atom_id res chain seq x y z
N MET A 1 15.34 5.76 5.76
CA MET A 1 14.30 4.90 6.36
C MET A 1 13.35 4.42 5.27
N PHE A 2 12.96 3.17 5.36
CA PHE A 2 11.98 2.59 4.44
C PHE A 2 10.71 2.23 5.18
N GLU A 3 9.59 2.62 4.63
CA GLU A 3 8.28 2.19 5.09
C GLU A 3 7.76 1.12 4.13
N ILE A 4 7.47 -0.06 4.66
CA ILE A 4 6.91 -1.17 3.88
C ILE A 4 5.44 -1.27 4.27
N ARG A 5 4.56 -0.97 3.32
CA ARG A 5 3.12 -1.03 3.53
C ARG A 5 2.58 -2.30 2.88
N SER A 6 1.74 -3.01 3.61
CA SER A 6 1.11 -4.23 3.12
C SER A 6 -0.37 -4.21 3.46
N TYR A 7 -1.20 -4.56 2.49
CA TYR A 7 -2.65 -4.55 2.65
C TYR A 7 -3.23 -5.92 2.37
N HIS A 8 -4.25 -6.27 3.15
CA HIS A 8 -5.19 -7.33 2.80
C HIS A 8 -6.46 -6.64 2.34
N TYR A 9 -6.58 -6.43 1.03
CA TYR A 9 -7.73 -5.77 0.45
C TYR A 9 -8.77 -6.82 0.03
N ASP A 10 -10.03 -6.45 0.09
CA ASP A 10 -11.16 -7.32 -0.22
C ASP A 10 -11.00 -7.99 -1.59
N PRO A 11 -10.87 -9.33 -1.64
CA PRO A 11 -10.72 -10.04 -2.90
C PRO A 11 -11.90 -9.86 -3.86
N ASP A 12 -13.10 -9.63 -3.35
CA ASP A 12 -14.29 -9.47 -4.16
C ASP A 12 -14.31 -8.16 -4.94
N GLN A 13 -13.47 -7.19 -4.54
CA GLN A 13 -13.36 -5.89 -5.19
C GLN A 13 -11.97 -5.63 -5.74
N PHE A 14 -11.15 -6.67 -5.85
CA PHE A 14 -9.72 -6.51 -6.14
C PHE A 14 -9.44 -5.98 -7.55
N GLU A 15 -10.24 -6.37 -8.54
CA GLU A 15 -10.06 -5.85 -9.90
C GLU A 15 -10.38 -4.34 -9.98
N ALA A 16 -11.44 -3.89 -9.32
CA ALA A 16 -11.76 -2.46 -9.25
C ALA A 16 -10.65 -1.69 -8.51
N TYR A 17 -10.12 -2.26 -7.43
CA TYR A 17 -8.98 -1.69 -6.72
C TYR A 17 -7.76 -1.57 -7.62
N ARG A 18 -7.43 -2.63 -8.37
CA ARG A 18 -6.29 -2.64 -9.29
C ARG A 18 -6.40 -1.53 -10.33
N GLU A 19 -7.57 -1.38 -10.95
CA GLU A 19 -7.81 -0.34 -11.94
C GLU A 19 -7.59 1.05 -11.33
N TRP A 20 -8.17 1.31 -10.17
CA TRP A 20 -7.97 2.57 -9.48
C TRP A 20 -6.52 2.81 -9.11
N ALA A 21 -5.84 1.82 -8.56
CA ALA A 21 -4.43 1.94 -8.15
C ALA A 21 -3.55 2.26 -9.35
N VAL A 22 -3.70 1.53 -10.44
CA VAL A 22 -2.87 1.70 -11.65
C VAL A 22 -3.16 3.04 -12.34
N ASP A 23 -4.42 3.44 -12.42
CA ASP A 23 -4.82 4.61 -13.18
C ASP A 23 -4.73 5.91 -12.40
N GLU A 24 -4.92 5.87 -11.07
CA GLU A 24 -5.04 7.06 -10.25
C GLU A 24 -4.00 7.14 -9.13
N ALA A 25 -3.93 6.13 -8.26
CA ALA A 25 -3.10 6.21 -7.07
C ALA A 25 -1.60 6.13 -7.36
N VAL A 26 -1.17 5.13 -8.12
CA VAL A 26 0.26 4.91 -8.39
C VAL A 26 0.89 6.08 -9.15
N PRO A 27 0.26 6.64 -10.20
CA PRO A 27 0.82 7.83 -10.85
C PRO A 27 0.98 9.02 -9.90
N PHE A 28 0.00 9.27 -9.04
CA PHE A 28 0.10 10.33 -8.03
C PHE A 28 1.24 10.08 -7.05
N LEU A 29 1.32 8.86 -6.53
CA LEU A 29 2.33 8.51 -5.54
C LEU A 29 3.75 8.60 -6.13
N LYS A 30 3.95 8.14 -7.36
CA LYS A 30 5.24 8.23 -8.04
C LYS A 30 5.65 9.68 -8.32
N ALA A 31 4.69 10.55 -8.57
CA ALA A 31 4.95 11.97 -8.83
C ALA A 31 5.32 12.75 -7.56
N ASN A 32 4.90 12.28 -6.39
CA ASN A 32 5.01 13.03 -5.13
C ASN A 32 5.91 12.37 -4.08
N LEU A 33 6.23 11.09 -4.23
CA LEU A 33 7.00 10.31 -3.25
C LEU A 33 8.18 9.60 -3.92
N ASP A 34 9.20 9.32 -3.11
CA ASP A 34 10.28 8.42 -3.49
C ASP A 34 9.84 6.98 -3.17
N ILE A 35 9.07 6.37 -4.08
CA ILE A 35 8.65 4.99 -3.91
C ILE A 35 9.60 4.04 -4.63
N VAL A 36 9.96 2.96 -3.93
CA VAL A 36 10.79 1.88 -4.49
C VAL A 36 9.98 1.07 -5.49
N GLY A 37 8.73 0.82 -5.18
CA GLY A 37 7.81 0.12 -6.05
C GLY A 37 6.43 -0.01 -5.43
N PHE A 38 5.48 -0.45 -6.26
CA PHE A 38 4.11 -0.73 -5.86
C PHE A 38 3.71 -2.05 -6.53
N TRP A 39 3.43 -3.06 -5.72
CA TRP A 39 3.18 -4.42 -6.19
C TRP A 39 1.77 -4.85 -5.84
N ILE A 40 1.09 -5.39 -6.82
CA ILE A 40 -0.27 -5.93 -6.70
C ILE A 40 -0.20 -7.41 -7.06
N ASP A 41 -0.88 -8.23 -6.26
CA ASP A 41 -0.92 -9.67 -6.47
C ASP A 41 -1.32 -10.01 -7.90
N ASN A 42 -0.68 -11.04 -8.46
CA ASN A 42 -0.90 -11.46 -9.85
C ASN A 42 -1.79 -12.70 -9.96
N GLY A 43 -2.29 -13.21 -8.83
CA GLY A 43 -3.15 -14.39 -8.81
C GLY A 43 -2.42 -15.70 -8.56
N ASP A 44 -1.09 -15.71 -8.59
CA ASP A 44 -0.32 -16.90 -8.22
C ASP A 44 -0.48 -17.16 -6.72
N ALA A 45 -0.59 -18.45 -6.35
CA ALA A 45 -0.78 -18.83 -4.96
C ALA A 45 0.49 -18.53 -4.14
N PRO A 46 0.36 -17.91 -2.95
CA PRO A 46 1.51 -17.69 -2.09
C PRO A 46 1.99 -19.00 -1.47
N GLU A 47 3.25 -19.03 -1.08
CA GLU A 47 3.84 -20.14 -0.36
C GLU A 47 4.20 -19.71 1.06
N PHE A 48 3.81 -20.52 2.05
CA PHE A 48 4.15 -20.32 3.45
C PHE A 48 5.03 -21.46 3.93
N ASN A 49 6.23 -21.12 4.38
CA ASN A 49 7.23 -22.07 4.82
C ASN A 49 7.72 -21.68 6.21
N GLY A 50 8.48 -22.56 6.80
CA GLY A 50 9.07 -22.34 8.11
C GLY A 50 8.70 -23.42 9.09
N LYS A 51 9.36 -23.43 10.25
CA LYS A 51 9.15 -24.45 11.28
C LYS A 51 7.76 -24.35 11.92
N THR A 52 7.25 -23.14 12.06
CA THR A 52 5.94 -22.89 12.69
C THR A 52 5.22 -21.81 11.87
N PRO A 53 4.60 -22.18 10.72
CA PRO A 53 3.85 -21.21 9.93
C PRO A 53 2.73 -20.58 10.76
N MET A 54 2.57 -19.27 10.61
CA MET A 54 1.51 -18.54 11.29
C MET A 54 0.16 -18.87 10.65
N ASP A 55 -0.89 -18.93 11.48
CA ASP A 55 -2.26 -18.94 10.98
C ASP A 55 -2.63 -17.56 10.46
N LEU A 56 -2.97 -17.49 9.18
CA LEU A 56 -3.27 -16.24 8.50
C LEU A 56 -4.69 -16.32 7.90
N PRO A 57 -5.73 -15.97 8.68
CA PRO A 57 -7.11 -16.10 8.21
C PRO A 57 -7.42 -15.27 6.98
N LEU A 58 -6.68 -14.18 6.74
CA LEU A 58 -6.82 -13.36 5.54
C LEU A 58 -5.89 -13.79 4.39
N GLY A 59 -5.07 -14.83 4.60
CA GLY A 59 -4.04 -15.22 3.65
C GLY A 59 -2.86 -14.25 3.62
N ALA A 60 -2.10 -14.25 2.54
CA ALA A 60 -1.03 -13.28 2.33
C ALA A 60 -1.59 -11.90 1.99
N ALA A 61 -0.81 -10.86 2.28
CA ALA A 61 -1.11 -9.53 1.79
C ALA A 61 -1.16 -9.54 0.25
N ASN A 62 -2.13 -8.83 -0.34
CA ASN A 62 -2.30 -8.80 -1.78
C ASN A 62 -1.85 -7.48 -2.43
N VAL A 63 -1.44 -6.51 -1.62
CA VAL A 63 -0.83 -5.25 -2.08
C VAL A 63 0.35 -4.95 -1.18
N THR A 64 1.47 -4.58 -1.77
CA THR A 64 2.67 -4.13 -1.03
C THR A 64 3.30 -2.98 -1.78
N TRP A 65 3.70 -1.93 -1.05
CA TRP A 65 4.51 -0.87 -1.63
C TRP A 65 5.50 -0.33 -0.60
N ILE A 66 6.58 0.25 -1.09
CA ILE A 66 7.71 0.65 -0.27
C ILE A 66 8.05 2.09 -0.59
N ILE A 67 8.17 2.91 0.45
CA ILE A 67 8.50 4.32 0.36
C ILE A 67 9.83 4.56 1.06
N ARG A 68 10.70 5.35 0.43
CA ARG A 68 11.91 5.86 1.06
C ARG A 68 11.61 7.23 1.66
N TRP A 69 11.89 7.39 2.95
CA TRP A 69 11.76 8.65 3.67
C TRP A 69 13.13 9.10 4.18
N GLU A 70 13.37 10.40 4.20
CA GLU A 70 14.57 10.93 4.85
C GLU A 70 14.51 10.73 6.38
N SER A 71 13.29 10.90 6.95
CA SER A 71 13.08 10.81 8.39
C SER A 71 11.60 10.58 8.69
N MET A 72 11.29 10.25 9.93
CA MET A 72 9.90 10.16 10.39
C MET A 72 9.23 11.54 10.36
N GLU A 73 9.98 12.60 10.65
CA GLU A 73 9.47 13.97 10.59
C GLU A 73 9.06 14.35 9.16
N ALA A 74 9.86 13.98 8.17
CA ALA A 74 9.53 14.20 6.76
C ALA A 74 8.25 13.46 6.35
N ARG A 75 8.09 12.22 6.82
CA ARG A 75 6.88 11.44 6.61
C ARG A 75 5.64 12.12 7.22
N THR A 76 5.76 12.56 8.46
CA THR A 76 4.66 13.23 9.17
C THR A 76 4.24 14.51 8.44
N ALA A 77 5.19 15.31 8.01
CA ALA A 77 4.92 16.53 7.26
C ALA A 77 4.23 16.24 5.93
N PHE A 78 4.70 15.23 5.20
CA PHE A 78 4.07 14.82 3.93
C PHE A 78 2.63 14.38 4.13
N HIS A 79 2.35 13.54 5.14
CA HIS A 79 1.00 13.08 5.44
C HIS A 79 0.05 14.25 5.68
N LYS A 80 0.51 15.26 6.42
CA LYS A 80 -0.28 16.45 6.70
C LYS A 80 -0.55 17.29 5.46
N GLU A 81 0.49 17.54 4.67
CA GLU A 81 0.44 18.49 3.56
C GLU A 81 -0.14 17.88 2.28
N VAL A 82 0.25 16.66 1.95
CA VAL A 82 -0.08 16.03 0.66
C VAL A 82 -1.30 15.13 0.78
N PHE A 83 -1.32 14.19 1.72
CA PHE A 83 -2.49 13.33 1.92
C PHE A 83 -3.68 14.10 2.52
N GLY A 84 -3.44 15.23 3.18
CA GLY A 84 -4.49 16.16 3.58
C GLY A 84 -4.91 17.14 2.48
N GLY A 85 -4.26 17.12 1.31
CA GLY A 85 -4.47 18.09 0.25
C GLY A 85 -5.56 17.71 -0.75
N GLU A 86 -5.93 18.67 -1.60
CA GLU A 86 -7.02 18.50 -2.57
C GLU A 86 -6.69 17.52 -3.67
N GLN A 87 -5.44 17.45 -4.13
CA GLN A 87 -5.03 16.54 -5.20
C GLN A 87 -5.22 15.08 -4.77
N TRP A 88 -4.76 14.73 -3.56
CA TRP A 88 -4.96 13.39 -3.04
C TRP A 88 -6.44 13.11 -2.78
N ARG A 89 -7.18 14.10 -2.28
CA ARG A 89 -8.64 13.95 -2.07
C ARG A 89 -9.36 13.62 -3.37
N SER A 90 -8.95 14.22 -4.49
CA SER A 90 -9.49 13.90 -5.81
C SER A 90 -9.19 12.46 -6.23
N VAL A 91 -7.95 12.01 -6.02
CA VAL A 91 -7.54 10.61 -6.29
C VAL A 91 -8.34 9.64 -5.42
N TRP A 92 -8.41 9.92 -4.12
CA TRP A 92 -9.12 9.09 -3.16
C TRP A 92 -10.62 9.03 -3.41
N GLY A 93 -11.21 10.12 -3.91
CA GLY A 93 -12.63 10.18 -4.24
C GLY A 93 -13.04 9.20 -5.35
N LYS A 94 -12.09 8.71 -6.13
CA LYS A 94 -12.32 7.70 -7.18
C LYS A 94 -12.08 6.27 -6.69
N HIS A 95 -11.70 6.09 -5.42
CA HIS A 95 -11.46 4.77 -4.84
C HIS A 95 -12.75 3.95 -4.86
N PRO A 96 -12.70 2.66 -5.28
CA PRO A 96 -13.91 1.85 -5.41
C PRO A 96 -14.57 1.51 -4.07
N ASP A 97 -13.76 1.29 -3.01
CA ASP A 97 -14.28 1.02 -1.66
C ASP A 97 -13.19 1.28 -0.61
N PRO A 98 -13.21 2.47 0.03
CA PRO A 98 -12.27 2.77 1.11
C PRO A 98 -12.37 1.85 2.33
N GLU A 99 -13.46 1.12 2.48
CA GLU A 99 -13.63 0.17 3.58
C GLU A 99 -13.18 -1.25 3.23
N GLY A 100 -12.69 -1.46 2.00
CA GLY A 100 -12.21 -2.76 1.54
C GLY A 100 -10.86 -3.19 2.12
N TYR A 101 -10.17 -2.36 2.89
CA TYR A 101 -8.93 -2.73 3.55
C TYR A 101 -9.23 -3.53 4.81
N PHE A 102 -9.19 -4.84 4.72
CA PHE A 102 -9.43 -5.72 5.88
C PHE A 102 -8.29 -5.63 6.89
N GLN A 103 -7.06 -5.41 6.41
CA GLN A 103 -5.92 -5.11 7.25
C GLN A 103 -4.94 -4.22 6.48
N SER A 104 -4.37 -3.25 7.16
CA SER A 104 -3.31 -2.38 6.65
C SER A 104 -2.17 -2.39 7.66
N GLU A 105 -0.97 -2.63 7.18
CA GLU A 105 0.25 -2.65 7.99
C GLU A 105 1.25 -1.67 7.42
N ALA A 106 1.94 -0.95 8.29
CA ALA A 106 3.10 -0.15 7.92
C ALA A 106 4.25 -0.54 8.84
N ARG A 107 5.34 -1.05 8.27
CA ARG A 107 6.58 -1.38 9.00
C ARG A 107 7.66 -0.39 8.62
N PHE A 108 8.47 0.00 9.61
CA PHE A 108 9.57 0.93 9.41
C PHE A 108 10.89 0.18 9.55
N THR A 109 11.76 0.30 8.55
CA THR A 109 12.95 -0.53 8.43
C THR A 109 14.16 0.30 8.03
N THR A 110 15.34 -0.28 8.23
CA THR A 110 16.61 0.25 7.74
C THR A 110 17.16 -0.73 6.71
N ALA A 111 17.55 -0.22 5.53
CA ALA A 111 18.19 -1.05 4.52
C ALA A 111 19.68 -1.20 4.80
N TYR A 112 20.23 -2.37 4.51
CA TYR A 112 21.66 -2.68 4.66
C TYR A 112 22.25 -3.13 3.33
#